data_5753161027d407d2e400b8e4adfe820b
#
_entry.id   5753161027d407d2e400b8e4adfe820b
#
_cell.length_a   1.000
_cell.length_b   1.000
_cell.length_c   1.000
_cell.angle_alpha   90.00
_cell.angle_beta   90.00
_cell.angle_gamma   90.00
#
_symmetry.space_group_name_H-M   'P 1'
#
loop_
_entity.id
_entity.type
_entity.pdbx_description
1 polymer ?
#
loop_
_entity_poly.entity_id
_entity_poly.type
_entity_poly.pdbx_seq_one_letter_code
_entity_poly.pdbx_strand_id
1 'polypeptide(L)'
;MAQQEDVFKKIVSHCKEYGFVFPSSEIYDGLGAVYDYGQMGVELKNNIKSYWWQSMVLLHDNIVGIDSSIFMHPTIWKASGHVDAFNDPLIDNRDSKKRYRADVLIEDQLAKYDEKIEKEVAKARKRFGDSFDEAQYRATSNNVLEHQAKRDALHERFAKALNDNNLDELKQIILDEGIVCPISGTRNWTDVRQFNLMFSTEMGSTADGNMKVYLRPETAQGIFVNYLNVQKTGRMKIPFGIAQIGKAFRNEIVARQFIFRMREFEQMEMQFFVRPGSELDWFPKWKEQRLKWHLALGFGADHYRFHDHDKLAHYANAATDIEFLMPFGFKEVEGIHSRTNFDLSQHEKFSGKSIKYFDPELNESYTPYVIETSIGVDRMFLSIMCASYKEEQLEGGETRVVLALPPALAPVKLAILPLVKKDGLPEKAREIFGDLKFHFNCQYDEKDSIGKRYRRQDAIGTPYCITIDHDTLEDNCVTLRNRDTMQQERVAITDLASLLTDKVSLTSLLKTLK
;
A
#
# COMPACT_ATOMS: atom_id res chain seq x y z
N MET A 1 7.15 10.03 19.08
CA MET A 1 8.15 9.79 18.02
C MET A 1 9.15 8.69 18.37
N ALA A 2 10.01 8.81 19.39
CA ALA A 2 11.00 7.74 19.70
C ALA A 2 10.37 6.34 19.94
N GLN A 3 9.25 6.25 20.64
CA GLN A 3 8.56 4.99 20.91
C GLN A 3 7.93 4.38 19.63
N GLN A 4 7.42 5.20 18.73
CA GLN A 4 6.83 4.75 17.45
C GLN A 4 7.91 4.29 16.44
N GLU A 5 9.07 4.95 16.44
CA GLU A 5 10.23 4.53 15.65
C GLU A 5 10.78 3.18 16.11
N ASP A 6 10.74 2.91 17.42
CA ASP A 6 11.14 1.62 17.99
C ASP A 6 10.18 0.50 17.57
N VAL A 7 8.86 0.75 17.58
CA VAL A 7 7.86 -0.22 17.10
C VAL A 7 8.08 -0.54 15.62
N PHE A 8 8.36 0.46 14.78
CA PHE A 8 8.62 0.22 13.36
C PHE A 8 9.86 -0.65 13.13
N LYS A 9 10.93 -0.42 13.86
CA LYS A 9 12.14 -1.27 13.82
C LYS A 9 11.84 -2.72 14.22
N LYS A 10 11.01 -2.92 15.24
CA LYS A 10 10.57 -4.27 15.65
C LYS A 10 9.78 -4.98 14.56
N ILE A 11 8.87 -4.27 13.87
CA ILE A 11 8.10 -4.82 12.75
C ILE A 11 9.03 -5.23 11.60
N VAL A 12 10.00 -4.39 11.23
CA VAL A 12 10.98 -4.71 10.18
C VAL A 12 11.82 -5.93 10.56
N SER A 13 12.29 -6.01 11.81
CA SER A 13 13.04 -7.17 12.33
C SER A 13 12.18 -8.44 12.30
N HIS A 14 10.93 -8.35 12.73
CA HIS A 14 9.96 -9.43 12.71
C HIS A 14 9.70 -9.95 11.28
N CYS A 15 9.55 -9.04 10.31
CA CYS A 15 9.40 -9.42 8.90
C CYS A 15 10.57 -10.26 8.40
N LYS A 16 11.79 -9.91 8.77
CA LYS A 16 13.00 -10.66 8.40
C LYS A 16 13.09 -12.00 9.13
N GLU A 17 12.89 -12.00 10.44
CA GLU A 17 13.03 -13.19 11.29
C GLU A 17 12.05 -14.30 10.89
N TYR A 18 10.80 -13.93 10.57
CA TYR A 18 9.73 -14.90 10.28
C TYR A 18 9.46 -15.14 8.80
N GLY A 19 10.36 -14.68 7.92
CA GLY A 19 10.28 -15.00 6.48
C GLY A 19 9.17 -14.26 5.74
N PHE A 20 8.88 -13.03 6.13
CA PHE A 20 7.96 -12.16 5.39
C PHE A 20 8.66 -11.36 4.30
N VAL A 21 9.72 -10.61 4.65
CA VAL A 21 10.42 -9.73 3.70
C VAL A 21 11.91 -9.74 3.99
N PHE A 22 12.70 -9.87 2.92
CA PHE A 22 14.16 -9.82 2.95
C PHE A 22 14.68 -8.69 2.05
N PRO A 23 15.84 -8.07 2.36
CA PRO A 23 16.56 -7.28 1.37
C PRO A 23 16.87 -8.15 0.15
N SER A 24 16.59 -7.67 -1.06
CA SER A 24 16.91 -8.44 -2.26
C SER A 24 18.41 -8.59 -2.43
N SER A 25 18.85 -9.78 -2.83
CA SER A 25 20.27 -10.09 -3.08
C SER A 25 21.18 -9.87 -1.86
N GLU A 26 20.69 -10.17 -0.66
CA GLU A 26 21.39 -9.91 0.61
C GLU A 26 22.80 -10.53 0.66
N ILE A 27 23.03 -11.67 0.00
CA ILE A 27 24.35 -12.31 -0.10
C ILE A 27 25.41 -11.47 -0.84
N TYR A 28 24.99 -10.43 -1.56
CA TYR A 28 25.81 -9.44 -2.25
C TYR A 28 25.64 -8.04 -1.65
N ASP A 29 25.41 -7.94 -0.34
CA ASP A 29 25.15 -6.69 0.39
C ASP A 29 23.84 -5.98 0.00
N GLY A 30 22.98 -6.65 -0.75
CA GLY A 30 21.65 -6.17 -1.12
C GLY A 30 21.65 -5.16 -2.26
N LEU A 31 20.45 -4.89 -2.79
CA LEU A 31 20.18 -3.81 -3.73
C LEU A 31 19.24 -2.80 -3.07
N GLY A 32 19.66 -1.55 -2.97
CA GLY A 32 18.90 -0.51 -2.25
C GLY A 32 17.48 -0.32 -2.80
N ALA A 33 16.49 -0.33 -1.90
CA ALA A 33 15.06 -0.17 -2.20
C ALA A 33 14.46 -1.28 -3.09
N VAL A 34 15.03 -2.47 -3.03
CA VAL A 34 14.47 -3.68 -3.64
C VAL A 34 14.41 -4.77 -2.57
N TYR A 35 13.28 -5.48 -2.51
CA TYR A 35 13.02 -6.48 -1.48
C TYR A 35 12.41 -7.73 -2.08
N ASP A 36 12.70 -8.86 -1.47
CA ASP A 36 12.14 -10.16 -1.78
C ASP A 36 11.12 -10.57 -0.71
N TYR A 37 10.03 -11.18 -1.11
CA TYR A 37 9.04 -11.73 -0.19
C TYR A 37 9.35 -13.19 0.07
N GLY A 38 9.59 -13.52 1.35
CA GLY A 38 9.84 -14.89 1.79
C GLY A 38 8.55 -15.73 1.83
N GLN A 39 8.67 -16.94 2.38
CA GLN A 39 7.60 -17.94 2.36
C GLN A 39 6.30 -17.49 3.06
N MET A 40 6.37 -16.68 4.12
CA MET A 40 5.18 -16.09 4.75
C MET A 40 4.71 -14.85 3.99
N GLY A 41 5.66 -14.06 3.50
CA GLY A 41 5.37 -12.82 2.78
C GLY A 41 4.65 -13.04 1.46
N VAL A 42 5.07 -14.03 0.66
CA VAL A 42 4.43 -14.32 -0.63
C VAL A 42 2.99 -14.78 -0.46
N GLU A 43 2.68 -15.58 0.56
CA GLU A 43 1.32 -16.05 0.83
C GLU A 43 0.43 -14.90 1.30
N LEU A 44 0.91 -14.04 2.23
CA LEU A 44 0.16 -12.85 2.65
C LEU A 44 -0.09 -11.92 1.45
N LYS A 45 0.93 -11.68 0.63
CA LYS A 45 0.82 -10.84 -0.57
C LYS A 45 -0.18 -11.38 -1.59
N ASN A 46 -0.18 -12.70 -1.83
CA ASN A 46 -1.15 -13.35 -2.70
C ASN A 46 -2.57 -13.28 -2.15
N ASN A 47 -2.76 -13.43 -0.83
CA ASN A 47 -4.07 -13.29 -0.19
C ASN A 47 -4.61 -11.85 -0.30
N ILE A 48 -3.75 -10.83 -0.16
CA ILE A 48 -4.11 -9.41 -0.36
C ILE A 48 -4.57 -9.19 -1.80
N LYS A 49 -3.79 -9.65 -2.78
CA LYS A 49 -4.12 -9.55 -4.21
C LYS A 49 -5.43 -10.27 -4.55
N SER A 50 -5.61 -11.47 -3.99
CA SER A 50 -6.84 -12.25 -4.19
C SER A 50 -8.06 -11.57 -3.59
N TYR A 51 -7.93 -10.98 -2.38
CA TYR A 51 -9.01 -10.20 -1.75
C TYR A 51 -9.41 -8.99 -2.60
N TRP A 52 -8.42 -8.22 -3.07
CA TRP A 52 -8.69 -7.10 -3.95
C TRP A 52 -9.32 -7.53 -5.27
N TRP A 53 -8.75 -8.54 -5.94
CA TRP A 53 -9.23 -9.02 -7.24
C TRP A 53 -10.67 -9.53 -7.18
N GLN A 54 -10.96 -10.35 -6.18
CA GLN A 54 -12.31 -10.88 -6.00
C GLN A 54 -13.31 -9.76 -5.68
N SER A 55 -12.95 -8.84 -4.80
CA SER A 55 -13.81 -7.69 -4.48
C SER A 55 -14.04 -6.77 -5.67
N MET A 56 -13.04 -6.58 -6.51
CA MET A 56 -13.10 -5.63 -7.63
C MET A 56 -13.71 -6.25 -8.88
N VAL A 57 -13.34 -7.50 -9.22
CA VAL A 57 -13.76 -8.12 -10.48
C VAL A 57 -14.98 -9.04 -10.29
N LEU A 58 -15.00 -9.88 -9.23
CA LEU A 58 -16.09 -10.85 -9.07
C LEU A 58 -17.36 -10.26 -8.45
N LEU A 59 -17.25 -9.22 -7.62
CA LEU A 59 -18.41 -8.60 -6.98
C LEU A 59 -19.08 -7.50 -7.83
N HIS A 60 -18.52 -7.20 -9.02
CA HIS A 60 -19.06 -6.21 -9.96
C HIS A 60 -19.32 -6.84 -11.32
N ASP A 61 -20.54 -6.75 -11.82
CA ASP A 61 -20.93 -7.30 -13.11
C ASP A 61 -20.31 -6.55 -14.31
N ASN A 62 -19.83 -5.33 -14.07
CA ASN A 62 -19.32 -4.41 -15.07
C ASN A 62 -17.83 -4.09 -14.91
N ILE A 63 -17.06 -4.90 -14.19
CA ILE A 63 -15.60 -4.78 -14.10
C ILE A 63 -14.96 -6.07 -14.58
N VAL A 64 -13.98 -5.95 -15.48
CA VAL A 64 -13.22 -7.06 -16.04
C VAL A 64 -11.73 -6.86 -15.80
N GLY A 65 -10.95 -7.94 -15.86
CA GLY A 65 -9.52 -7.89 -15.64
C GLY A 65 -8.72 -7.97 -16.94
N ILE A 66 -7.52 -7.38 -16.91
CA ILE A 66 -6.47 -7.59 -17.93
C ILE A 66 -5.12 -7.83 -17.25
N ASP A 67 -4.17 -8.33 -18.03
CA ASP A 67 -2.74 -8.36 -17.69
C ASP A 67 -1.96 -7.81 -18.88
N SER A 68 -1.58 -6.53 -18.83
CA SER A 68 -0.82 -5.87 -19.88
C SER A 68 0.68 -6.03 -19.68
N SER A 69 1.44 -6.01 -20.77
CA SER A 69 2.90 -6.17 -20.75
C SER A 69 3.59 -5.06 -19.97
N ILE A 70 4.72 -5.39 -19.33
CA ILE A 70 5.62 -4.41 -18.69
C ILE A 70 6.29 -3.55 -19.76
N PHE A 71 6.82 -4.18 -20.83
CA PHE A 71 7.35 -3.47 -21.98
C PHE A 71 6.22 -3.06 -22.92
N MET A 72 6.12 -1.77 -23.16
CA MET A 72 5.14 -1.17 -24.05
C MET A 72 5.84 -0.24 -25.03
N HIS A 73 5.15 0.11 -26.13
CA HIS A 73 5.69 1.02 -27.12
C HIS A 73 6.10 2.37 -26.48
N PRO A 74 7.30 2.91 -26.73
CA PRO A 74 7.80 4.12 -26.06
C PRO A 74 6.89 5.35 -26.19
N THR A 75 6.12 5.44 -27.27
CA THR A 75 5.16 6.53 -27.50
C THR A 75 4.08 6.60 -26.41
N ILE A 76 3.76 5.49 -25.74
CA ILE A 76 2.81 5.46 -24.63
C ILE A 76 3.27 6.41 -23.50
N TRP A 77 4.55 6.34 -23.17
CA TRP A 77 5.14 7.15 -22.08
C TRP A 77 5.35 8.61 -22.49
N LYS A 78 5.45 8.88 -23.78
CA LYS A 78 5.40 10.23 -24.34
C LYS A 78 3.98 10.81 -24.25
N ALA A 79 2.98 10.04 -24.69
CA ALA A 79 1.57 10.43 -24.65
C ALA A 79 1.09 10.74 -23.24
N SER A 80 1.45 9.91 -22.28
CA SER A 80 1.11 10.09 -20.87
C SER A 80 1.94 11.14 -20.13
N GLY A 81 2.97 11.71 -20.77
CA GLY A 81 3.86 12.74 -20.18
C GLY A 81 4.98 12.21 -19.28
N HIS A 82 5.09 10.89 -19.05
CA HIS A 82 6.10 10.32 -18.14
C HIS A 82 7.54 10.54 -18.62
N VAL A 83 7.78 10.59 -19.93
CA VAL A 83 9.15 10.85 -20.44
C VAL A 83 9.59 12.27 -20.11
N ASP A 84 8.68 13.23 -20.18
CA ASP A 84 9.00 14.66 -20.10
C ASP A 84 8.81 15.25 -18.70
N ALA A 85 7.86 14.75 -17.90
CA ALA A 85 7.43 15.37 -16.65
C ALA A 85 7.56 14.48 -15.41
N PHE A 86 7.91 13.21 -15.53
CA PHE A 86 8.04 12.31 -14.37
C PHE A 86 9.43 12.43 -13.74
N ASN A 87 9.68 13.58 -13.13
CA ASN A 87 10.99 13.96 -12.60
C ASN A 87 10.91 14.38 -11.12
N ASP A 88 11.95 13.99 -10.35
CA ASP A 88 12.18 14.51 -9.00
C ASP A 88 13.23 15.63 -9.05
N PRO A 89 13.02 16.75 -8.34
CA PRO A 89 14.05 17.77 -8.17
C PRO A 89 15.07 17.32 -7.13
N LEU A 90 16.30 17.05 -7.57
CA LEU A 90 17.37 16.53 -6.72
C LEU A 90 18.43 17.59 -6.43
N ILE A 91 18.92 17.57 -5.18
CA ILE A 91 20.00 18.41 -4.67
C ILE A 91 20.99 17.55 -3.90
N ASP A 92 22.30 17.79 -4.11
CA ASP A 92 23.36 17.11 -3.38
C ASP A 92 23.98 18.03 -2.31
N ASN A 93 24.31 17.47 -1.16
CA ASN A 93 25.14 18.17 -0.20
C ASN A 93 26.60 17.77 -0.41
N ARG A 94 27.49 18.74 -0.65
CA ARG A 94 28.88 18.52 -1.02
C ARG A 94 29.71 17.90 0.12
N ASP A 95 29.35 18.20 1.37
CA ASP A 95 30.13 17.74 2.54
C ASP A 95 29.75 16.29 2.91
N SER A 96 28.47 15.95 2.94
CA SER A 96 28.00 14.60 3.23
C SER A 96 28.08 13.66 2.02
N LYS A 97 28.23 14.21 0.80
CA LYS A 97 28.11 13.49 -0.49
C LYS A 97 26.79 12.72 -0.65
N LYS A 98 25.75 13.19 0.04
CA LYS A 98 24.41 12.58 -0.01
C LYS A 98 23.47 13.39 -0.86
N ARG A 99 22.57 12.67 -1.53
CA ARG A 99 21.55 13.21 -2.41
C ARG A 99 20.21 13.25 -1.68
N TYR A 100 19.47 14.33 -1.92
CA TYR A 100 18.16 14.60 -1.35
C TYR A 100 17.19 15.06 -2.43
N ARG A 101 15.90 14.90 -2.18
CA ARG A 101 14.85 15.57 -2.94
C ARG A 101 14.70 16.99 -2.36
N ALA A 102 14.80 17.99 -3.23
CA ALA A 102 14.70 19.39 -2.83
C ALA A 102 13.29 19.73 -2.31
N ASP A 103 12.25 19.20 -2.95
CA ASP A 103 10.86 19.32 -2.53
C ASP A 103 10.64 18.74 -1.12
N VAL A 104 11.12 17.53 -0.84
CA VAL A 104 10.99 16.89 0.48
C VAL A 104 11.72 17.68 1.58
N LEU A 105 12.88 18.25 1.28
CA LEU A 105 13.58 19.11 2.25
C LEU A 105 12.76 20.35 2.63
N ILE A 106 12.02 20.90 1.66
CA ILE A 106 11.14 22.07 1.88
C ILE A 106 9.87 21.65 2.63
N GLU A 107 9.28 20.50 2.27
CA GLU A 107 8.13 19.92 2.99
C GLU A 107 8.48 19.60 4.46
N ASP A 108 9.65 19.03 4.72
CA ASP A 108 10.16 18.81 6.08
C ASP A 108 10.30 20.14 6.86
N GLN A 109 10.60 21.24 6.19
CA GLN A 109 10.67 22.56 6.81
C GLN A 109 9.28 23.14 7.10
N LEU A 110 8.32 22.96 6.20
CA LEU A 110 6.90 23.29 6.44
C LEU A 110 6.37 22.53 7.66
N ALA A 111 6.62 21.23 7.73
CA ALA A 111 6.23 20.39 8.86
C ALA A 111 6.84 20.88 10.20
N LYS A 112 8.06 21.43 10.19
CA LYS A 112 8.65 22.04 11.39
C LYS A 112 7.93 23.31 11.85
N TYR A 113 7.37 24.08 10.93
CA TYR A 113 6.53 25.22 11.30
C TYR A 113 5.22 24.74 11.94
N ASP A 114 4.57 23.72 11.37
CA ASP A 114 3.38 23.11 11.96
C ASP A 114 3.66 22.53 13.36
N GLU A 115 4.79 21.83 13.53
CA GLU A 115 5.20 21.36 14.86
C GLU A 115 5.40 22.49 15.88
N LYS A 116 5.94 23.64 15.47
CA LYS A 116 6.10 24.79 16.36
C LYS A 116 4.74 25.36 16.76
N ILE A 117 3.80 25.47 15.83
CA ILE A 117 2.43 25.91 16.08
C ILE A 117 1.78 24.96 17.11
N GLU A 118 1.83 23.65 16.88
CA GLU A 118 1.24 22.64 17.78
C GLU A 118 1.89 22.66 19.18
N LYS A 119 3.20 22.87 19.26
CA LYS A 119 3.90 23.01 20.54
C LYS A 119 3.43 24.24 21.33
N GLU A 120 3.20 25.38 20.67
CA GLU A 120 2.66 26.57 21.33
C GLU A 120 1.21 26.37 21.80
N VAL A 121 0.37 25.75 20.98
CA VAL A 121 -1.01 25.38 21.33
C VAL A 121 -1.03 24.41 22.52
N ALA A 122 -0.18 23.39 22.52
CA ALA A 122 -0.08 22.43 23.60
C ALA A 122 0.39 23.05 24.93
N LYS A 123 1.33 24.00 24.87
CA LYS A 123 1.76 24.78 26.06
C LYS A 123 0.60 25.61 26.61
N ALA A 124 -0.16 26.27 25.73
CA ALA A 124 -1.31 27.08 26.13
C ALA A 124 -2.42 26.22 26.75
N ARG A 125 -2.72 25.06 26.16
CA ARG A 125 -3.69 24.10 26.70
C ARG A 125 -3.31 23.63 28.12
N LYS A 126 -2.02 23.35 28.36
CA LYS A 126 -1.53 23.02 29.72
C LYS A 126 -1.65 24.17 30.70
N ARG A 127 -1.51 25.43 30.23
CA ARG A 127 -1.57 26.63 31.07
C ARG A 127 -3.00 27.03 31.45
N PHE A 128 -3.95 26.91 30.52
CA PHE A 128 -5.32 27.39 30.68
C PHE A 128 -6.33 26.29 31.06
N GLY A 129 -5.94 25.00 30.99
CA GLY A 129 -6.79 23.87 31.40
C GLY A 129 -8.12 23.83 30.67
N ASP A 130 -9.20 23.56 31.41
CA ASP A 130 -10.55 23.39 30.87
C ASP A 130 -11.17 24.65 30.26
N SER A 131 -10.57 25.85 30.52
CA SER A 131 -11.00 27.12 29.93
C SER A 131 -10.30 27.47 28.62
N PHE A 132 -9.51 26.55 28.06
CA PHE A 132 -8.74 26.79 26.84
C PHE A 132 -9.61 26.72 25.59
N ASP A 133 -9.75 27.87 24.91
CA ASP A 133 -10.33 27.95 23.57
C ASP A 133 -9.19 27.94 22.53
N GLU A 134 -9.02 26.79 21.86
CA GLU A 134 -7.96 26.59 20.87
C GLU A 134 -8.15 27.49 19.64
N ALA A 135 -9.38 27.64 19.16
CA ALA A 135 -9.68 28.41 17.97
C ALA A 135 -9.36 29.91 18.21
N GLN A 136 -9.77 30.44 19.35
CA GLN A 136 -9.45 31.80 19.75
C GLN A 136 -7.94 31.98 19.96
N TYR A 137 -7.27 31.01 20.59
CA TYR A 137 -5.82 31.10 20.81
C TYR A 137 -5.04 31.09 19.49
N ARG A 138 -5.39 30.22 18.54
CA ARG A 138 -4.78 30.20 17.21
C ARG A 138 -4.97 31.52 16.46
N ALA A 139 -6.12 32.16 16.61
CA ALA A 139 -6.44 33.43 15.95
C ALA A 139 -5.80 34.68 16.59
N THR A 140 -5.35 34.59 17.85
CA THR A 140 -4.89 35.79 18.62
C THR A 140 -3.46 35.72 19.14
N SER A 141 -2.87 34.53 19.17
CA SER A 141 -1.51 34.34 19.68
C SER A 141 -0.47 34.82 18.67
N ASN A 142 0.30 35.84 19.00
CA ASN A 142 1.35 36.39 18.14
C ASN A 142 2.36 35.32 17.68
N ASN A 143 2.77 34.40 18.57
CA ASN A 143 3.71 33.33 18.23
C ASN A 143 3.12 32.36 17.21
N VAL A 144 1.84 32.01 17.38
CA VAL A 144 1.15 31.11 16.43
C VAL A 144 1.00 31.81 15.08
N LEU A 145 0.52 33.07 15.08
CA LEU A 145 0.33 33.84 13.85
C LEU A 145 1.65 34.07 13.09
N GLU A 146 2.76 34.33 13.80
CA GLU A 146 4.07 34.47 13.17
C GLU A 146 4.53 33.19 12.48
N HIS A 147 4.36 32.03 13.14
CA HIS A 147 4.71 30.74 12.54
C HIS A 147 3.77 30.37 11.38
N GLN A 148 2.48 30.69 11.49
CA GLN A 148 1.52 30.50 10.40
C GLN A 148 1.89 31.37 9.19
N ALA A 149 2.18 32.66 9.38
CA ALA A 149 2.56 33.54 8.29
C ALA A 149 3.83 33.08 7.56
N LYS A 150 4.85 32.60 8.30
CA LYS A 150 6.07 32.03 7.70
C LYS A 150 5.77 30.74 6.93
N ARG A 151 4.96 29.85 7.49
CA ARG A 151 4.52 28.61 6.83
C ARG A 151 3.78 28.92 5.54
N ASP A 152 2.80 29.83 5.59
CA ASP A 152 1.94 30.15 4.45
C ASP A 152 2.73 30.83 3.33
N ALA A 153 3.63 31.76 3.66
CA ALA A 153 4.54 32.39 2.70
C ALA A 153 5.49 31.38 2.05
N LEU A 154 6.05 30.46 2.84
CA LEU A 154 6.89 29.38 2.32
C LEU A 154 6.09 28.44 1.43
N HIS A 155 4.89 28.05 1.84
CA HIS A 155 4.02 27.18 1.08
C HIS A 155 3.62 27.78 -0.28
N GLU A 156 3.23 29.06 -0.31
CA GLU A 156 2.87 29.77 -1.55
C GLU A 156 4.08 29.85 -2.51
N ARG A 157 5.25 30.24 -1.98
CA ARG A 157 6.49 30.35 -2.75
C ARG A 157 6.92 28.98 -3.32
N PHE A 158 6.83 27.93 -2.50
CA PHE A 158 7.16 26.56 -2.88
C PHE A 158 6.19 26.02 -3.93
N ALA A 159 4.89 26.19 -3.74
CA ALA A 159 3.88 25.78 -4.70
C ALA A 159 4.08 26.46 -6.06
N LYS A 160 4.43 27.77 -6.07
CA LYS A 160 4.75 28.49 -7.29
C LYS A 160 6.01 27.95 -7.97
N ALA A 161 7.09 27.70 -7.22
CA ALA A 161 8.34 27.16 -7.76
C ALA A 161 8.14 25.78 -8.42
N LEU A 162 7.32 24.91 -7.80
CA LEU A 162 6.95 23.62 -8.38
C LEU A 162 6.11 23.76 -9.65
N ASN A 163 5.12 24.67 -9.65
CA ASN A 163 4.24 24.91 -10.79
C ASN A 163 5.00 25.39 -12.02
N ASP A 164 5.93 26.34 -11.77
CA ASP A 164 6.74 26.96 -12.82
C ASP A 164 7.95 26.10 -13.21
N ASN A 165 8.11 24.91 -12.55
CA ASN A 165 9.28 24.05 -12.68
C ASN A 165 10.61 24.81 -12.51
N ASN A 166 10.62 25.75 -11.57
CA ASN A 166 11.74 26.65 -11.31
C ASN A 166 12.72 26.04 -10.29
N LEU A 167 13.71 25.32 -10.81
CA LEU A 167 14.71 24.62 -9.99
C LEU A 167 15.63 25.57 -9.20
N ASP A 168 15.93 26.74 -9.77
CA ASP A 168 16.76 27.75 -9.10
C ASP A 168 16.02 28.32 -7.89
N GLU A 169 14.73 28.52 -8.01
CA GLU A 169 13.88 28.98 -6.91
C GLU A 169 13.78 27.93 -5.79
N LEU A 170 13.66 26.64 -6.13
CA LEU A 170 13.72 25.58 -5.12
C LEU A 170 15.02 25.59 -4.32
N LYS A 171 16.16 25.81 -5.00
CA LYS A 171 17.44 25.98 -4.34
C LYS A 171 17.45 27.23 -3.45
N GLN A 172 16.94 28.35 -3.95
CA GLN A 172 16.91 29.60 -3.22
C GLN A 172 16.06 29.48 -1.95
N ILE A 173 14.91 28.79 -2.00
CA ILE A 173 14.08 28.49 -0.83
C ILE A 173 14.89 27.71 0.21
N ILE A 174 15.63 26.67 -0.19
CA ILE A 174 16.46 25.86 0.72
C ILE A 174 17.51 26.72 1.42
N LEU A 175 18.11 27.68 0.70
CA LEU A 175 19.12 28.58 1.24
C LEU A 175 18.51 29.62 2.19
N ASP A 176 17.41 30.27 1.80
CA ASP A 176 16.73 31.32 2.56
C ASP A 176 16.14 30.80 3.87
N GLU A 177 15.52 29.61 3.83
CA GLU A 177 15.01 28.91 5.01
C GLU A 177 16.12 28.31 5.89
N GLY A 178 17.36 28.43 5.44
CA GLY A 178 18.51 27.93 6.18
C GLY A 178 18.48 26.42 6.40
N ILE A 179 17.89 25.66 5.46
CA ILE A 179 17.78 24.22 5.55
C ILE A 179 19.17 23.58 5.53
N VAL A 180 19.47 22.81 6.55
CA VAL A 180 20.75 22.12 6.71
C VAL A 180 20.64 20.66 6.31
N CYS A 181 21.75 20.09 5.84
CA CYS A 181 21.83 18.65 5.56
C CYS A 181 21.61 17.84 6.84
N PRO A 182 20.69 16.88 6.86
CA PRO A 182 20.40 16.04 8.03
C PRO A 182 21.60 15.24 8.56
N ILE A 183 22.60 15.00 7.71
CA ILE A 183 23.78 14.19 8.07
C ILE A 183 24.97 15.07 8.48
N SER A 184 25.35 16.05 7.64
CA SER A 184 26.52 16.91 7.89
C SER A 184 26.22 18.16 8.71
N GLY A 185 24.94 18.55 8.82
CA GLY A 185 24.54 19.80 9.46
C GLY A 185 24.91 21.06 8.68
N THR A 186 25.48 20.94 7.47
CA THR A 186 25.96 22.05 6.65
C THR A 186 24.93 22.50 5.61
N ARG A 187 25.11 23.70 5.05
CA ARG A 187 24.29 24.28 3.96
C ARG A 187 25.01 24.26 2.61
N ASN A 188 26.01 23.42 2.44
CA ASN A 188 26.84 23.38 1.23
C ASN A 188 26.13 22.57 0.13
N TRP A 189 25.08 23.16 -0.44
CA TRP A 189 24.22 22.55 -1.45
C TRP A 189 24.72 22.80 -2.88
N THR A 190 24.49 21.81 -3.77
CA THR A 190 24.67 21.99 -5.22
C THR A 190 23.47 22.69 -5.84
N ASP A 191 23.46 22.83 -7.15
CA ASP A 191 22.27 23.20 -7.88
C ASP A 191 21.25 22.06 -7.86
N VAL A 192 19.95 22.41 -7.90
CA VAL A 192 18.87 21.44 -8.06
C VAL A 192 18.84 20.96 -9.53
N ARG A 193 18.70 19.66 -9.73
CA ARG A 193 18.62 19.04 -11.06
C ARG A 193 17.42 18.13 -11.14
N GLN A 194 16.76 18.10 -12.28
CA GLN A 194 15.72 17.11 -12.52
C GLN A 194 16.31 15.73 -12.75
N PHE A 195 15.66 14.75 -12.17
CA PHE A 195 16.00 13.35 -12.33
C PHE A 195 14.75 12.56 -12.75
N ASN A 196 14.77 12.00 -13.96
CA ASN A 196 13.67 11.21 -14.45
C ASN A 196 13.61 9.85 -13.74
N LEU A 197 12.43 9.49 -13.24
CA LEU A 197 12.20 8.26 -12.49
C LEU A 197 11.96 7.03 -13.37
N MET A 198 11.95 7.18 -14.70
CA MET A 198 11.78 6.06 -15.63
C MET A 198 13.04 5.20 -15.72
N PHE A 199 12.91 3.90 -15.44
CA PHE A 199 13.94 2.94 -15.87
C PHE A 199 13.83 2.70 -17.37
N SER A 200 14.95 2.62 -18.06
CA SER A 200 15.01 2.30 -19.48
C SER A 200 16.02 1.22 -19.78
N THR A 201 15.77 0.48 -20.85
CA THR A 201 16.69 -0.50 -21.43
C THR A 201 16.62 -0.42 -22.96
N GLU A 202 17.47 -1.15 -23.65
CA GLU A 202 17.50 -1.23 -25.11
C GLU A 202 16.96 -2.58 -25.57
N MET A 203 16.14 -2.56 -26.63
CA MET A 203 15.61 -3.73 -27.30
C MET A 203 16.05 -3.74 -28.75
N GLY A 204 16.74 -4.79 -29.16
CA GLY A 204 17.27 -4.96 -30.51
C GLY A 204 18.53 -5.81 -30.50
N SER A 205 18.95 -6.30 -31.69
CA SER A 205 20.09 -7.20 -31.84
C SER A 205 21.35 -6.54 -32.44
N THR A 206 21.27 -5.28 -32.86
CA THR A 206 22.39 -4.55 -33.47
C THR A 206 22.49 -3.13 -32.90
N ALA A 207 23.71 -2.61 -32.81
CA ALA A 207 23.98 -1.27 -32.28
C ALA A 207 23.24 -0.14 -33.02
N ASP A 208 22.99 -0.30 -34.31
CA ASP A 208 22.34 0.70 -35.16
C ASP A 208 20.80 0.59 -35.21
N GLY A 209 20.22 -0.43 -34.61
CA GLY A 209 18.79 -0.71 -34.62
C GLY A 209 18.12 -0.85 -33.26
N ASN A 210 18.80 -0.45 -32.19
CA ASN A 210 18.28 -0.59 -30.84
C ASN A 210 17.16 0.44 -30.57
N MET A 211 16.02 -0.06 -30.09
CA MET A 211 14.92 0.78 -29.63
C MET A 211 15.00 0.94 -28.11
N LYS A 212 15.05 2.18 -27.63
CA LYS A 212 14.94 2.48 -26.22
C LYS A 212 13.52 2.17 -25.74
N VAL A 213 13.39 1.27 -24.78
CA VAL A 213 12.14 0.91 -24.12
C VAL A 213 12.23 1.20 -22.63
N TYR A 214 11.07 1.32 -21.98
CA TYR A 214 10.99 1.67 -20.56
C TYR A 214 10.32 0.55 -19.78
N LEU A 215 10.74 0.38 -18.52
CA LEU A 215 9.96 -0.37 -17.55
C LEU A 215 8.79 0.52 -17.09
N ARG A 216 7.58 0.00 -17.14
CA ARG A 216 6.38 0.79 -16.80
C ARG A 216 6.45 1.35 -15.38
N PRO A 217 6.24 2.66 -15.14
CA PRO A 217 6.21 3.27 -13.80
C PRO A 217 4.85 3.15 -13.12
N GLU A 218 3.83 2.70 -13.87
CA GLU A 218 2.45 2.46 -13.42
C GLU A 218 1.75 1.44 -14.31
N THR A 219 0.64 0.90 -13.83
CA THR A 219 -0.17 -0.07 -14.58
C THR A 219 -1.30 0.56 -15.39
N ALA A 220 -1.67 1.82 -15.13
CA ALA A 220 -2.78 2.54 -15.77
C ALA A 220 -2.70 2.58 -17.29
N GLN A 221 -1.53 2.92 -17.84
CA GLN A 221 -1.39 3.14 -19.26
C GLN A 221 -1.67 1.87 -20.08
N GLY A 222 -1.34 0.71 -19.53
CA GLY A 222 -1.68 -0.58 -20.13
C GLY A 222 -3.19 -0.80 -20.24
N ILE A 223 -3.96 -0.27 -19.31
CA ILE A 223 -5.43 -0.31 -19.34
C ILE A 223 -5.95 0.63 -20.44
N PHE A 224 -5.46 1.86 -20.51
CA PHE A 224 -5.94 2.85 -21.47
C PHE A 224 -5.71 2.44 -22.91
N VAL A 225 -4.52 1.91 -23.25
CA VAL A 225 -4.23 1.49 -24.63
C VAL A 225 -4.98 0.22 -25.04
N ASN A 226 -5.47 -0.56 -24.07
CA ASN A 226 -6.29 -1.74 -24.30
C ASN A 226 -7.80 -1.49 -24.16
N TYR A 227 -8.21 -0.26 -23.85
CA TYR A 227 -9.60 0.10 -23.64
C TYR A 227 -10.54 -0.44 -24.71
N LEU A 228 -10.28 -0.11 -26.01
CA LEU A 228 -11.12 -0.57 -27.11
C LEU A 228 -11.08 -2.09 -27.33
N ASN A 229 -9.94 -2.72 -27.09
CA ASN A 229 -9.83 -4.18 -27.19
C ASN A 229 -10.78 -4.85 -26.18
N VAL A 230 -10.72 -4.41 -24.94
CA VAL A 230 -11.57 -4.93 -23.84
C VAL A 230 -13.04 -4.59 -24.09
N GLN A 231 -13.33 -3.33 -24.43
CA GLN A 231 -14.69 -2.87 -24.68
C GLN A 231 -15.38 -3.68 -25.78
N LYS A 232 -14.69 -3.93 -26.90
CA LYS A 232 -15.25 -4.66 -28.06
C LYS A 232 -15.36 -6.16 -27.80
N THR A 233 -14.30 -6.78 -27.30
CA THR A 233 -14.28 -8.24 -27.07
C THR A 233 -15.20 -8.65 -25.93
N GLY A 234 -15.28 -7.83 -24.86
CA GLY A 234 -16.19 -8.01 -23.75
C GLY A 234 -17.61 -7.51 -23.98
N ARG A 235 -17.86 -6.80 -25.11
CA ARG A 235 -19.13 -6.11 -25.38
C ARG A 235 -19.56 -5.19 -24.24
N MET A 236 -18.56 -4.54 -23.61
CA MET A 236 -18.79 -3.72 -22.43
C MET A 236 -19.55 -2.45 -22.79
N LYS A 237 -20.49 -2.09 -21.90
CA LYS A 237 -21.24 -0.83 -21.98
C LYS A 237 -20.80 0.10 -20.85
N ILE A 238 -20.71 1.38 -21.12
CA ILE A 238 -20.44 2.40 -20.11
C ILE A 238 -21.67 2.53 -19.18
N PRO A 239 -21.47 2.57 -17.83
CA PRO A 239 -20.17 2.54 -17.13
C PRO A 239 -19.59 1.15 -16.95
N PHE A 240 -18.30 1.00 -17.16
CA PHE A 240 -17.59 -0.26 -16.88
C PHE A 240 -16.13 0.00 -16.46
N GLY A 241 -15.53 -0.97 -15.76
CA GLY A 241 -14.16 -0.89 -15.29
C GLY A 241 -13.24 -1.95 -15.89
N ILE A 242 -11.96 -1.62 -15.93
CA ILE A 242 -10.87 -2.55 -16.27
C ILE A 242 -9.88 -2.56 -15.12
N ALA A 243 -9.64 -3.73 -14.54
CA ALA A 243 -8.75 -3.94 -13.40
C ALA A 243 -7.48 -4.66 -13.81
N GLN A 244 -6.36 -4.33 -13.16
CA GLN A 244 -5.07 -4.97 -13.36
C GLN A 244 -4.30 -5.04 -12.05
N ILE A 245 -3.56 -6.14 -11.85
CA ILE A 245 -2.50 -6.27 -10.84
C ILE A 245 -1.19 -6.45 -11.59
N GLY A 246 -0.17 -5.69 -11.24
CA GLY A 246 1.11 -5.88 -11.92
C GLY A 246 2.26 -5.08 -11.33
N LYS A 247 3.47 -5.50 -11.70
CA LYS A 247 4.71 -4.81 -11.35
C LYS A 247 4.80 -3.45 -12.01
N ALA A 248 5.33 -2.48 -11.25
CA ALA A 248 5.71 -1.16 -11.72
C ALA A 248 7.10 -0.80 -11.17
N PHE A 249 7.79 0.14 -11.83
CA PHE A 249 9.20 0.42 -11.58
C PHE A 249 9.44 1.93 -11.55
N ARG A 250 10.04 2.42 -10.46
CA ARG A 250 10.41 3.84 -10.34
C ARG A 250 11.83 3.93 -9.81
N ASN A 251 12.70 4.63 -10.51
CA ASN A 251 14.09 4.80 -10.12
C ASN A 251 14.22 5.75 -8.92
N GLU A 252 13.61 5.35 -7.80
CA GLU A 252 13.61 6.10 -6.55
C GLU A 252 15.04 6.30 -6.03
N ILE A 253 15.41 7.55 -5.78
CA ILE A 253 16.74 7.91 -5.28
C ILE A 253 16.78 7.90 -3.77
N VAL A 254 15.71 8.36 -3.14
CA VAL A 254 15.57 8.40 -1.68
C VAL A 254 14.58 7.34 -1.24
N ALA A 255 15.07 6.09 -1.16
CA ALA A 255 14.30 5.02 -0.56
C ALA A 255 14.28 5.18 0.97
N ARG A 256 13.10 5.23 1.54
CA ARG A 256 12.89 5.32 2.99
C ARG A 256 11.74 4.41 3.42
N GLN A 257 11.72 4.05 4.69
CA GLN A 257 10.58 3.39 5.33
C GLN A 257 10.30 1.97 4.80
N PHE A 258 11.39 1.18 4.62
CA PHE A 258 11.26 -0.23 4.24
C PHE A 258 10.51 -0.40 2.91
N ILE A 259 9.52 -1.30 2.83
CA ILE A 259 8.73 -1.56 1.62
C ILE A 259 7.67 -0.48 1.29
N PHE A 260 7.63 0.63 2.05
CA PHE A 260 6.72 1.74 1.75
C PHE A 260 7.09 2.46 0.44
N ARG A 261 8.39 2.58 0.15
CA ARG A 261 8.89 3.19 -1.09
C ARG A 261 10.03 2.36 -1.68
N MET A 262 9.76 1.71 -2.79
CA MET A 262 10.64 0.78 -3.48
C MET A 262 10.85 1.17 -4.94
N ARG A 263 11.92 0.62 -5.55
CA ARG A 263 12.21 0.77 -6.98
C ARG A 263 11.39 -0.17 -7.87
N GLU A 264 11.08 -1.34 -7.35
CA GLU A 264 10.21 -2.34 -7.95
C GLU A 264 9.09 -2.66 -6.96
N PHE A 265 7.84 -2.45 -7.37
CA PHE A 265 6.66 -2.62 -6.53
C PHE A 265 5.49 -3.18 -7.33
N GLU A 266 4.39 -3.47 -6.68
CA GLU A 266 3.18 -3.98 -7.32
C GLU A 266 2.01 -3.05 -7.07
N GLN A 267 1.22 -2.78 -8.12
CA GLN A 267 -0.02 -2.01 -8.05
C GLN A 267 -1.23 -2.92 -8.32
N MET A 268 -2.33 -2.63 -7.63
CA MET A 268 -3.68 -3.11 -7.92
C MET A 268 -4.47 -1.88 -8.37
N GLU A 269 -4.83 -1.83 -9.62
CA GLU A 269 -5.35 -0.62 -10.25
C GLU A 269 -6.60 -0.93 -11.07
N MET A 270 -7.61 -0.06 -10.96
CA MET A 270 -8.84 -0.13 -11.73
C MET A 270 -9.15 1.22 -12.34
N GLN A 271 -9.44 1.23 -13.63
CA GLN A 271 -9.89 2.39 -14.39
C GLN A 271 -11.36 2.19 -14.75
N PHE A 272 -12.22 3.03 -14.20
CA PHE A 272 -13.67 2.97 -14.39
C PHE A 272 -14.12 4.03 -15.38
N PHE A 273 -14.58 3.59 -16.54
CA PHE A 273 -14.98 4.44 -17.66
C PHE A 273 -16.44 4.87 -17.51
N VAL A 274 -16.67 6.17 -17.55
CA VAL A 274 -17.99 6.77 -17.35
C VAL A 274 -18.32 7.77 -18.46
N ARG A 275 -19.61 8.12 -18.59
CA ARG A 275 -20.05 9.18 -19.51
C ARG A 275 -19.49 10.52 -19.01
N PRO A 276 -18.95 11.38 -19.92
CA PRO A 276 -18.52 12.73 -19.56
C PRO A 276 -19.64 13.51 -18.84
N GLY A 277 -19.30 14.16 -17.74
CA GLY A 277 -20.25 14.90 -16.89
C GLY A 277 -20.88 14.07 -15.77
N SER A 278 -20.68 12.73 -15.74
CA SER A 278 -21.14 11.87 -14.64
C SER A 278 -20.03 11.45 -13.68
N GLU A 279 -18.79 11.84 -13.93
CA GLU A 279 -17.62 11.43 -13.15
C GLU A 279 -17.71 11.88 -11.69
N LEU A 280 -18.25 13.09 -11.45
CA LEU A 280 -18.39 13.61 -10.09
C LEU A 280 -19.53 12.95 -9.29
N ASP A 281 -20.43 12.21 -9.96
CA ASP A 281 -21.42 11.35 -9.30
C ASP A 281 -20.82 9.98 -8.94
N TRP A 282 -19.83 9.51 -9.72
CA TRP A 282 -19.15 8.24 -9.49
C TRP A 282 -18.01 8.33 -8.49
N PHE A 283 -17.30 9.46 -8.45
CA PHE A 283 -16.17 9.67 -7.56
C PHE A 283 -16.47 9.41 -6.08
N PRO A 284 -17.54 10.01 -5.47
CA PRO A 284 -17.88 9.75 -4.07
C PRO A 284 -18.30 8.29 -3.82
N LYS A 285 -18.94 7.62 -4.79
CA LYS A 285 -19.31 6.21 -4.67
C LYS A 285 -18.07 5.33 -4.57
N TRP A 286 -17.07 5.60 -5.40
CA TRP A 286 -15.79 4.88 -5.31
C TRP A 286 -15.03 5.20 -4.02
N LYS A 287 -15.03 6.44 -3.53
CA LYS A 287 -14.46 6.79 -2.20
C LYS A 287 -15.08 5.92 -1.10
N GLU A 288 -16.39 5.87 -1.02
CA GLU A 288 -17.11 5.10 0.00
C GLU A 288 -16.81 3.60 -0.12
N GLN A 289 -16.90 3.06 -1.33
CA GLN A 289 -16.68 1.64 -1.57
C GLN A 289 -15.26 1.20 -1.25
N ARG A 290 -14.26 2.03 -1.59
CA ARG A 290 -12.86 1.72 -1.27
C ARG A 290 -12.59 1.81 0.23
N LEU A 291 -13.11 2.81 0.91
CA LEU A 291 -12.99 2.89 2.37
C LEU A 291 -13.65 1.68 3.06
N LYS A 292 -14.84 1.27 2.61
CA LYS A 292 -15.54 0.07 3.11
C LYS A 292 -14.67 -1.19 2.97
N TRP A 293 -13.98 -1.34 1.82
CA TRP A 293 -13.05 -2.44 1.58
C TRP A 293 -11.90 -2.48 2.59
N HIS A 294 -11.32 -1.32 2.93
CA HIS A 294 -10.28 -1.22 3.96
C HIS A 294 -10.82 -1.54 5.36
N LEU A 295 -11.97 -0.97 5.71
CA LEU A 295 -12.58 -1.16 7.04
C LEU A 295 -12.99 -2.61 7.31
N ALA A 296 -13.35 -3.37 6.28
CA ALA A 296 -13.69 -4.78 6.39
C ALA A 296 -12.55 -5.65 6.95
N LEU A 297 -11.30 -5.18 6.90
CA LEU A 297 -10.16 -5.86 7.52
C LEU A 297 -10.16 -5.81 9.05
N GLY A 298 -11.00 -4.98 9.67
CA GLY A 298 -11.23 -4.95 11.12
C GLY A 298 -10.19 -4.17 11.93
N PHE A 299 -9.36 -3.34 11.32
CA PHE A 299 -8.36 -2.53 12.02
C PHE A 299 -8.91 -1.29 12.74
N GLY A 300 -10.18 -0.93 12.47
CA GLY A 300 -10.84 0.24 13.05
C GLY A 300 -10.77 1.48 12.17
N ALA A 301 -11.78 2.34 12.28
CA ALA A 301 -11.91 3.52 11.43
C ALA A 301 -10.86 4.60 11.70
N ASP A 302 -10.35 4.69 12.91
CA ASP A 302 -9.31 5.64 13.36
C ASP A 302 -7.93 5.39 12.71
N HIS A 303 -7.73 4.23 12.08
CA HIS A 303 -6.54 3.96 11.29
C HIS A 303 -6.60 4.57 9.89
N TYR A 304 -7.75 5.05 9.43
CA TYR A 304 -7.95 5.56 8.09
C TYR A 304 -8.46 6.99 8.09
N ARG A 305 -8.07 7.75 7.08
CA ARG A 305 -8.67 9.05 6.78
C ARG A 305 -8.61 9.32 5.29
N PHE A 306 -9.49 10.19 4.81
CA PHE A 306 -9.34 10.79 3.49
C PHE A 306 -8.42 12.00 3.57
N HIS A 307 -7.62 12.17 2.53
CA HIS A 307 -6.83 13.36 2.28
C HIS A 307 -7.18 13.87 0.88
N ASP A 308 -8.07 14.85 0.82
CA ASP A 308 -8.44 15.47 -0.45
C ASP A 308 -7.30 16.38 -0.92
N HIS A 309 -6.99 16.35 -2.22
CA HIS A 309 -5.87 17.11 -2.77
C HIS A 309 -6.27 18.56 -3.00
N ASP A 310 -5.60 19.51 -2.35
CA ASP A 310 -5.77 20.94 -2.58
C ASP A 310 -5.33 21.36 -3.98
N LYS A 311 -4.35 20.65 -4.55
CA LYS A 311 -3.82 20.87 -5.88
C LYS A 311 -3.99 19.63 -6.73
N LEU A 312 -4.86 19.73 -7.72
CA LEU A 312 -5.11 18.66 -8.66
C LEU A 312 -4.02 18.56 -9.73
N ALA A 313 -3.71 17.34 -10.14
CA ALA A 313 -2.92 17.11 -11.35
C ALA A 313 -3.67 17.64 -12.57
N HIS A 314 -2.93 18.02 -13.62
CA HIS A 314 -3.50 18.62 -14.83
C HIS A 314 -4.53 17.74 -15.56
N TYR A 315 -4.55 16.45 -15.28
CA TYR A 315 -5.46 15.46 -15.86
C TYR A 315 -6.70 15.18 -14.97
N ALA A 316 -6.76 15.73 -13.77
CA ALA A 316 -7.80 15.41 -12.79
C ALA A 316 -8.67 16.61 -12.46
N ASN A 317 -9.96 16.39 -12.22
CA ASN A 317 -10.91 17.37 -11.69
C ASN A 317 -11.37 17.06 -10.26
N ALA A 318 -11.01 15.89 -9.72
CA ALA A 318 -11.12 15.52 -8.31
C ALA A 318 -10.06 14.47 -7.95
N ALA A 319 -9.48 14.56 -6.76
CA ALA A 319 -8.51 13.58 -6.25
C ALA A 319 -8.57 13.50 -4.73
N THR A 320 -8.43 12.31 -4.21
CA THR A 320 -8.32 12.02 -2.77
C THR A 320 -7.46 10.78 -2.55
N ASP A 321 -6.74 10.77 -1.43
CA ASP A 321 -6.07 9.56 -0.95
C ASP A 321 -6.81 8.97 0.23
N ILE A 322 -6.81 7.64 0.33
CA ILE A 322 -7.03 6.95 1.59
C ILE A 322 -5.67 6.81 2.25
N GLU A 323 -5.50 7.47 3.37
CA GLU A 323 -4.29 7.36 4.19
C GLU A 323 -4.51 6.38 5.35
N PHE A 324 -3.46 5.63 5.67
CA PHE A 324 -3.40 4.72 6.81
C PHE A 324 -2.42 5.24 7.87
N LEU A 325 -2.77 5.06 9.16
CA LEU A 325 -1.94 5.44 10.30
C LEU A 325 -0.79 4.44 10.49
N MET A 326 0.35 4.76 9.88
CA MET A 326 1.61 4.03 10.07
C MET A 326 2.31 4.48 11.38
N PRO A 327 3.31 3.75 11.90
CA PRO A 327 4.13 4.21 13.03
C PRO A 327 4.83 5.56 12.78
N PHE A 328 4.97 5.97 11.53
CA PHE A 328 5.56 7.25 11.11
C PHE A 328 4.51 8.26 10.60
N GLY A 329 3.27 8.14 11.06
CA GLY A 329 2.14 9.03 10.73
C GLY A 329 1.26 8.53 9.61
N PHE A 330 0.21 9.29 9.30
CA PHE A 330 -0.69 8.99 8.19
C PHE A 330 0.04 9.04 6.86
N LYS A 331 -0.17 8.01 6.04
CA LYS A 331 0.45 7.87 4.72
C LYS A 331 -0.53 7.26 3.73
N GLU A 332 -0.50 7.75 2.52
CA GLU A 332 -1.25 7.25 1.37
C GLU A 332 -1.05 5.75 1.16
N VAL A 333 -2.14 5.01 1.09
CA VAL A 333 -2.16 3.59 0.72
C VAL A 333 -2.94 3.36 -0.55
N GLU A 334 -3.93 4.20 -0.85
CA GLU A 334 -4.73 4.14 -2.07
C GLU A 334 -5.09 5.54 -2.55
N GLY A 335 -4.87 5.82 -3.85
CA GLY A 335 -5.32 7.03 -4.53
C GLY A 335 -6.64 6.79 -5.27
N ILE A 336 -7.53 7.77 -5.25
CA ILE A 336 -8.79 7.78 -6.00
C ILE A 336 -8.85 9.09 -6.78
N HIS A 337 -8.90 9.01 -8.13
CA HIS A 337 -8.80 10.18 -8.99
C HIS A 337 -9.91 10.19 -10.04
N SER A 338 -10.50 11.35 -10.28
CA SER A 338 -11.29 11.62 -11.48
C SER A 338 -10.36 12.23 -12.53
N ARG A 339 -9.92 11.40 -13.51
CA ARG A 339 -8.86 11.73 -14.48
C ARG A 339 -9.39 12.43 -15.75
N THR A 340 -10.66 12.70 -15.84
CA THR A 340 -11.33 13.19 -17.04
C THR A 340 -11.10 12.24 -18.24
N ASN A 341 -11.00 12.77 -19.47
CA ASN A 341 -10.65 11.98 -20.66
C ASN A 341 -9.18 12.15 -21.09
N PHE A 342 -8.35 12.72 -20.24
CA PHE A 342 -6.99 13.13 -20.59
C PHE A 342 -6.18 12.00 -21.25
N ASP A 343 -6.03 10.86 -20.58
CA ASP A 343 -5.19 9.76 -21.04
C ASP A 343 -5.67 9.21 -22.38
N LEU A 344 -6.97 8.92 -22.52
CA LEU A 344 -7.54 8.42 -23.77
C LEU A 344 -7.36 9.43 -24.91
N SER A 345 -7.57 10.72 -24.66
CA SER A 345 -7.39 11.78 -25.65
C SER A 345 -5.92 11.94 -26.09
N GLN A 346 -4.98 11.80 -25.16
CA GLN A 346 -3.55 11.80 -25.48
C GLN A 346 -3.18 10.58 -26.34
N HIS A 347 -3.65 9.39 -26.01
CA HIS A 347 -3.40 8.21 -26.83
C HIS A 347 -4.06 8.30 -28.20
N GLU A 348 -5.26 8.86 -28.31
CA GLU A 348 -5.90 9.16 -29.60
C GLU A 348 -5.02 10.10 -30.45
N LYS A 349 -4.55 11.21 -29.85
CA LYS A 349 -3.69 12.20 -30.51
C LYS A 349 -2.36 11.60 -30.99
N PHE A 350 -1.66 10.84 -30.15
CA PHE A 350 -0.35 10.29 -30.48
C PHE A 350 -0.39 9.08 -31.41
N SER A 351 -1.48 8.30 -31.38
CA SER A 351 -1.67 7.14 -32.24
C SER A 351 -2.33 7.48 -33.58
N GLY A 352 -3.06 8.59 -33.67
CA GLY A 352 -3.91 8.93 -34.81
C GLY A 352 -5.13 8.02 -34.96
N LYS A 353 -5.44 7.18 -33.95
CA LYS A 353 -6.55 6.23 -33.97
C LYS A 353 -7.64 6.67 -33.01
N SER A 354 -8.91 6.69 -33.46
CA SER A 354 -10.04 7.02 -32.60
C SER A 354 -10.22 6.01 -31.47
N ILE A 355 -10.38 6.50 -30.25
CA ILE A 355 -10.61 5.72 -29.02
C ILE A 355 -12.00 6.01 -28.43
N LYS A 356 -12.91 6.59 -29.25
CA LYS A 356 -14.24 6.96 -28.80
C LYS A 356 -15.14 5.75 -28.57
N TYR A 357 -16.02 5.86 -27.61
CA TYR A 357 -17.13 4.96 -27.37
C TYR A 357 -18.35 5.45 -28.16
N PHE A 358 -18.99 4.56 -28.91
CA PHE A 358 -20.30 4.83 -29.46
C PHE A 358 -21.38 4.41 -28.46
N ASP A 359 -22.15 5.35 -27.97
CA ASP A 359 -23.27 5.12 -27.07
C ASP A 359 -24.56 4.92 -27.87
N PRO A 360 -25.10 3.71 -27.95
CA PRO A 360 -26.29 3.44 -28.73
C PRO A 360 -27.57 4.05 -28.14
N GLU A 361 -27.56 4.38 -26.85
CA GLU A 361 -28.73 5.01 -26.19
C GLU A 361 -28.83 6.50 -26.55
N LEU A 362 -27.67 7.17 -26.67
CA LEU A 362 -27.62 8.59 -27.06
C LEU A 362 -27.46 8.77 -28.56
N ASN A 363 -27.11 7.73 -29.30
CA ASN A 363 -26.70 7.78 -30.70
C ASN A 363 -25.52 8.76 -30.94
N GLU A 364 -24.57 8.80 -29.98
CA GLU A 364 -23.42 9.72 -29.98
C GLU A 364 -22.11 8.96 -29.75
N SER A 365 -21.01 9.57 -30.20
CA SER A 365 -19.65 9.08 -29.92
C SER A 365 -18.90 10.08 -29.06
N TYR A 366 -18.35 9.62 -27.92
CA TYR A 366 -17.54 10.43 -27.02
C TYR A 366 -16.34 9.68 -26.48
N THR A 367 -15.33 10.41 -26.01
CA THR A 367 -14.21 9.86 -25.27
C THR A 367 -14.64 9.77 -23.79
N PRO A 368 -14.68 8.58 -23.18
CA PRO A 368 -15.12 8.44 -21.79
C PRO A 368 -14.26 9.21 -20.80
N TYR A 369 -14.85 9.61 -19.69
CA TYR A 369 -14.13 10.06 -18.51
C TYR A 369 -13.79 8.86 -17.62
N VAL A 370 -12.80 9.02 -16.75
CA VAL A 370 -12.23 7.91 -16.01
C VAL A 370 -12.19 8.22 -14.51
N ILE A 371 -12.68 7.28 -13.69
CA ILE A 371 -12.40 7.24 -12.26
C ILE A 371 -11.37 6.15 -12.03
N GLU A 372 -10.24 6.52 -11.47
CA GLU A 372 -9.15 5.64 -11.08
C GLU A 372 -9.24 5.28 -9.61
N THR A 373 -8.95 4.01 -9.30
CA THR A 373 -8.54 3.58 -7.95
C THR A 373 -7.23 2.84 -8.07
N SER A 374 -6.22 3.26 -7.34
CA SER A 374 -4.87 2.70 -7.40
C SER A 374 -4.31 2.48 -5.99
N ILE A 375 -3.99 1.22 -5.67
CA ILE A 375 -3.44 0.81 -4.39
C ILE A 375 -2.10 0.09 -4.58
N GLY A 376 -1.09 0.49 -3.80
CA GLY A 376 0.17 -0.23 -3.73
C GLY A 376 0.05 -1.51 -2.90
N VAL A 377 0.29 -2.68 -3.51
CA VAL A 377 0.25 -3.96 -2.79
C VAL A 377 1.21 -3.95 -1.60
N ASP A 378 2.40 -3.40 -1.79
CA ASP A 378 3.48 -3.37 -0.80
C ASP A 378 3.17 -2.42 0.35
N ARG A 379 2.52 -1.27 0.07
CA ARG A 379 2.01 -0.35 1.10
C ARG A 379 0.88 -0.98 1.90
N MET A 380 -0.03 -1.68 1.23
CA MET A 380 -1.11 -2.43 1.88
C MET A 380 -0.56 -3.55 2.76
N PHE A 381 0.43 -4.30 2.27
CA PHE A 381 1.14 -5.31 3.05
C PHE A 381 1.73 -4.71 4.33
N LEU A 382 2.46 -3.58 4.21
CA LEU A 382 3.06 -2.90 5.36
C LEU A 382 2.00 -2.40 6.36
N SER A 383 0.88 -1.85 5.88
CA SER A 383 -0.24 -1.41 6.72
C SER A 383 -0.79 -2.55 7.56
N ILE A 384 -1.01 -3.71 6.92
CA ILE A 384 -1.50 -4.92 7.59
C ILE A 384 -0.49 -5.39 8.64
N MET A 385 0.82 -5.42 8.32
CA MET A 385 1.85 -5.80 9.28
C MET A 385 1.89 -4.84 10.49
N CYS A 386 1.81 -3.53 10.22
CA CYS A 386 1.80 -2.51 11.27
C CYS A 386 0.58 -2.60 12.19
N ALA A 387 -0.61 -2.84 11.63
CA ALA A 387 -1.85 -2.97 12.41
C ALA A 387 -1.93 -4.28 13.18
N SER A 388 -1.28 -5.33 12.67
CA SER A 388 -1.39 -6.68 13.24
C SER A 388 -0.33 -7.01 14.29
N TYR A 389 0.81 -6.31 14.32
CA TYR A 389 1.89 -6.59 15.24
C TYR A 389 1.54 -6.16 16.66
N LYS A 390 1.59 -7.10 17.62
CA LYS A 390 1.30 -6.87 19.05
C LYS A 390 2.32 -7.56 19.93
N GLU A 391 2.67 -6.91 21.04
CA GLU A 391 3.41 -7.49 22.16
C GLU A 391 2.47 -7.54 23.36
N GLU A 392 2.14 -8.74 23.83
CA GLU A 392 1.22 -8.97 24.93
C GLU A 392 1.98 -9.47 26.15
N GLN A 393 1.73 -8.87 27.31
CA GLN A 393 2.25 -9.37 28.59
C GLN A 393 1.32 -10.46 29.10
N LEU A 394 1.89 -11.62 29.41
CA LEU A 394 1.14 -12.74 29.99
C LEU A 394 1.22 -12.77 31.52
N GLU A 395 0.29 -13.49 32.12
CA GLU A 395 0.36 -13.87 33.52
C GLU A 395 1.68 -14.64 33.75
N GLY A 396 2.57 -14.12 34.60
CA GLY A 396 3.91 -14.69 34.83
C GLY A 396 5.06 -13.86 34.26
N GLY A 397 4.79 -12.73 33.56
CA GLY A 397 5.80 -11.76 33.10
C GLY A 397 6.48 -12.09 31.78
N GLU A 398 6.08 -13.16 31.08
CA GLU A 398 6.53 -13.47 29.75
C GLU A 398 5.86 -12.55 28.72
N THR A 399 6.61 -12.13 27.69
CA THR A 399 6.08 -11.39 26.55
C THR A 399 5.73 -12.35 25.41
N ARG A 400 4.51 -12.23 24.90
CA ARG A 400 4.02 -12.93 23.70
C ARG A 400 4.00 -11.97 22.52
N VAL A 401 4.70 -12.31 21.45
CA VAL A 401 4.57 -11.60 20.16
C VAL A 401 3.46 -12.26 19.35
N VAL A 402 2.51 -11.46 18.90
CA VAL A 402 1.37 -11.92 18.09
C VAL A 402 1.25 -11.06 16.85
N LEU A 403 1.14 -11.72 15.71
CA LEU A 403 0.75 -11.08 14.48
C LEU A 403 -0.76 -11.32 14.26
N ALA A 404 -1.60 -10.38 14.73
CA ALA A 404 -3.07 -10.50 14.71
C ALA A 404 -3.64 -10.22 13.30
N LEU A 405 -3.17 -10.96 12.30
CA LEU A 405 -3.65 -10.86 10.92
C LEU A 405 -5.14 -11.21 10.82
N PRO A 406 -5.91 -10.54 9.95
CA PRO A 406 -7.23 -11.01 9.55
C PRO A 406 -7.14 -12.48 9.11
N PRO A 407 -7.94 -13.40 9.65
CA PRO A 407 -7.80 -14.83 9.37
C PRO A 407 -7.82 -15.18 7.88
N ALA A 408 -8.63 -14.46 7.10
CA ALA A 408 -8.72 -14.63 5.66
C ALA A 408 -7.42 -14.25 4.92
N LEU A 409 -6.57 -13.38 5.49
CA LEU A 409 -5.30 -12.96 4.88
C LEU A 409 -4.09 -13.73 5.44
N ALA A 410 -4.21 -14.43 6.56
CA ALA A 410 -3.10 -15.15 7.20
C ALA A 410 -2.37 -16.08 6.20
N PRO A 411 -1.02 -16.07 6.18
CA PRO A 411 -0.24 -16.95 5.31
C PRO A 411 -0.53 -18.42 5.53
N VAL A 412 -0.53 -18.83 6.78
CA VAL A 412 -0.88 -20.17 7.25
C VAL A 412 -2.23 -20.06 7.94
N LYS A 413 -3.20 -20.87 7.51
CA LYS A 413 -4.55 -20.85 8.08
C LYS A 413 -4.64 -21.69 9.35
N LEU A 414 -3.97 -22.83 9.34
CA LEU A 414 -4.05 -23.85 10.38
C LEU A 414 -2.67 -24.41 10.71
N ALA A 415 -2.41 -24.67 11.98
CA ALA A 415 -1.29 -25.49 12.41
C ALA A 415 -1.78 -26.77 13.06
N ILE A 416 -1.27 -27.92 12.66
CA ILE A 416 -1.62 -29.24 13.16
C ILE A 416 -0.47 -29.75 14.04
N LEU A 417 -0.76 -29.96 15.34
CA LEU A 417 0.22 -30.10 16.39
C LEU A 417 -0.09 -31.34 17.25
N PRO A 418 0.63 -32.47 17.12
CA PRO A 418 0.47 -33.59 18.04
C PRO A 418 0.95 -33.15 19.45
N LEU A 419 0.21 -33.44 20.51
CA LEU A 419 0.56 -33.04 21.88
C LEU A 419 1.96 -33.54 22.27
N VAL A 420 2.25 -34.81 21.97
CA VAL A 420 3.55 -35.46 22.16
C VAL A 420 3.96 -36.26 20.93
N LYS A 421 5.26 -36.63 20.84
CA LYS A 421 5.83 -37.39 19.70
C LYS A 421 5.75 -38.91 19.84
N LYS A 422 4.69 -39.41 20.41
CA LYS A 422 4.51 -40.84 20.68
C LYS A 422 3.03 -41.19 20.74
N ASP A 423 2.74 -42.44 21.00
CA ASP A 423 1.41 -42.98 21.31
C ASP A 423 0.41 -42.85 20.14
N GLY A 424 0.89 -42.83 18.87
CA GLY A 424 0.04 -42.69 17.68
C GLY A 424 -0.43 -41.28 17.35
N LEU A 425 -0.08 -40.28 18.17
CA LEU A 425 -0.52 -38.90 17.97
C LEU A 425 0.10 -38.24 16.72
N PRO A 426 1.42 -38.42 16.41
CA PRO A 426 2.00 -37.89 15.18
C PRO A 426 1.35 -38.47 13.92
N GLU A 427 1.05 -39.77 13.92
CA GLU A 427 0.41 -40.48 12.79
C GLU A 427 -0.99 -39.91 12.55
N LYS A 428 -1.81 -39.76 13.61
CA LYS A 428 -3.15 -39.18 13.54
C LYS A 428 -3.11 -37.69 13.11
N ALA A 429 -2.14 -36.94 13.61
CA ALA A 429 -1.93 -35.54 13.20
C ALA A 429 -1.55 -35.43 11.72
N ARG A 430 -0.73 -36.33 11.19
CA ARG A 430 -0.38 -36.36 9.76
C ARG A 430 -1.56 -36.79 8.85
N GLU A 431 -2.40 -37.66 9.33
CA GLU A 431 -3.67 -38.01 8.64
C GLU A 431 -4.53 -36.74 8.49
N ILE A 432 -4.82 -36.04 9.58
CA ILE A 432 -5.62 -34.80 9.58
C ILE A 432 -4.95 -33.71 8.72
N PHE A 433 -3.63 -33.55 8.83
CA PHE A 433 -2.88 -32.65 7.98
C PHE A 433 -3.00 -33.01 6.50
N GLY A 434 -2.95 -34.30 6.17
CA GLY A 434 -3.11 -34.85 4.82
C GLY A 434 -4.43 -34.45 4.18
N ASP A 435 -5.50 -34.44 4.95
CA ASP A 435 -6.85 -34.07 4.50
C ASP A 435 -7.04 -32.55 4.42
N LEU A 436 -6.66 -31.83 5.47
CA LEU A 436 -6.89 -30.37 5.57
C LEU A 436 -6.07 -29.55 4.57
N LYS A 437 -4.89 -30.00 4.13
CA LYS A 437 -4.06 -29.29 3.14
C LYS A 437 -4.70 -29.15 1.76
N PHE A 438 -5.74 -29.92 1.43
CA PHE A 438 -6.50 -29.75 0.20
C PHE A 438 -7.44 -28.53 0.26
N HIS A 439 -7.73 -28.04 1.47
CA HIS A 439 -8.65 -26.93 1.70
C HIS A 439 -7.92 -25.64 2.12
N PHE A 440 -6.79 -25.79 2.83
CA PHE A 440 -6.12 -24.66 3.48
C PHE A 440 -4.60 -24.77 3.36
N ASN A 441 -3.90 -23.63 3.40
CA ASN A 441 -2.47 -23.61 3.67
C ASN A 441 -2.24 -23.95 5.15
N CYS A 442 -1.71 -25.16 5.39
CA CYS A 442 -1.51 -25.73 6.72
C CYS A 442 -0.03 -25.94 7.03
N GLN A 443 0.31 -25.88 8.31
CA GLN A 443 1.63 -26.30 8.81
C GLN A 443 1.49 -27.47 9.79
N TYR A 444 2.43 -28.41 9.75
CA TYR A 444 2.60 -29.44 10.76
C TYR A 444 3.87 -29.17 11.56
N ASP A 445 3.76 -29.23 12.90
CA ASP A 445 4.92 -29.04 13.78
C ASP A 445 4.83 -29.96 15.01
N GLU A 446 5.92 -30.67 15.26
CA GLU A 446 6.07 -31.56 16.42
C GLU A 446 7.34 -31.25 17.25
N LYS A 447 8.07 -30.16 16.92
CA LYS A 447 9.32 -29.79 17.59
C LYS A 447 9.02 -28.99 18.85
N ASP A 448 9.67 -29.30 19.97
CA ASP A 448 9.55 -28.64 21.27
C ASP A 448 8.19 -28.89 21.99
N SER A 449 7.95 -28.21 23.09
CA SER A 449 6.69 -28.27 23.84
C SER A 449 5.55 -27.59 23.07
N ILE A 450 4.30 -27.99 23.35
CA ILE A 450 3.11 -27.46 22.70
C ILE A 450 3.01 -25.91 22.88
N GLY A 451 3.36 -25.40 24.05
CA GLY A 451 3.37 -23.95 24.31
C GLY A 451 4.33 -23.19 23.40
N LYS A 452 5.55 -23.71 23.16
CA LYS A 452 6.51 -23.11 22.22
C LYS A 452 6.00 -23.15 20.77
N ARG A 453 5.32 -24.22 20.37
CA ARG A 453 4.72 -24.33 19.04
C ARG A 453 3.58 -23.33 18.86
N TYR A 454 2.73 -23.13 19.84
CA TYR A 454 1.73 -22.07 19.79
C TYR A 454 2.36 -20.68 19.64
N ARG A 455 3.45 -20.38 20.37
CA ARG A 455 4.17 -19.10 20.24
C ARG A 455 4.69 -18.86 18.82
N ARG A 456 5.27 -19.90 18.18
CA ARG A 456 5.73 -19.79 16.79
C ARG A 456 4.59 -19.49 15.83
N GLN A 457 3.43 -20.12 16.02
CA GLN A 457 2.25 -19.91 15.19
C GLN A 457 1.60 -18.54 15.45
N ASP A 458 1.56 -18.09 16.71
CA ASP A 458 1.10 -16.74 17.05
C ASP A 458 1.97 -15.66 16.38
N ALA A 459 3.30 -15.84 16.35
CA ALA A 459 4.25 -14.90 15.75
C ALA A 459 4.12 -14.80 14.22
N ILE A 460 3.77 -15.86 13.53
CA ILE A 460 3.55 -15.83 12.06
C ILE A 460 2.10 -15.52 11.67
N GLY A 461 1.21 -15.36 12.67
CA GLY A 461 -0.17 -14.94 12.43
C GLY A 461 -1.13 -16.06 12.08
N THR A 462 -0.82 -17.33 12.38
CA THR A 462 -1.73 -18.47 12.17
C THR A 462 -2.96 -18.33 13.08
N PRO A 463 -4.18 -18.20 12.54
CA PRO A 463 -5.37 -17.89 13.35
C PRO A 463 -5.84 -19.08 14.20
N TYR A 464 -5.60 -20.31 13.75
CA TYR A 464 -6.07 -21.51 14.43
C TYR A 464 -4.99 -22.59 14.55
N CYS A 465 -4.86 -23.17 15.73
CA CYS A 465 -4.04 -24.36 15.98
C CYS A 465 -4.91 -25.54 16.37
N ILE A 466 -4.68 -26.68 15.75
CA ILE A 466 -5.36 -27.95 16.04
C ILE A 466 -4.39 -28.82 16.81
N THR A 467 -4.73 -29.16 18.04
CA THR A 467 -3.94 -30.08 18.87
C THR A 467 -4.57 -31.45 18.91
N ILE A 468 -3.76 -32.45 18.61
CA ILE A 468 -4.11 -33.86 18.66
C ILE A 468 -3.54 -34.41 19.96
N ASP A 469 -4.44 -34.85 20.84
CA ASP A 469 -4.15 -35.38 22.18
C ASP A 469 -4.59 -36.87 22.28
N HIS A 470 -4.44 -37.46 23.47
CA HIS A 470 -4.80 -38.85 23.68
C HIS A 470 -6.31 -39.13 23.53
N ASP A 471 -7.14 -38.18 24.00
CA ASP A 471 -8.60 -38.26 23.86
C ASP A 471 -9.03 -38.27 22.40
N THR A 472 -8.26 -37.61 21.50
CA THR A 472 -8.51 -37.60 20.06
C THR A 472 -8.55 -39.00 19.45
N LEU A 473 -7.76 -39.95 19.99
CA LEU A 473 -7.72 -41.34 19.51
C LEU A 473 -8.99 -42.13 19.92
N GLU A 474 -9.68 -41.65 20.96
CA GLU A 474 -10.88 -42.29 21.51
C GLU A 474 -12.17 -41.69 20.94
N ASP A 475 -12.25 -40.33 20.93
CA ASP A 475 -13.47 -39.58 20.61
C ASP A 475 -13.51 -39.00 19.20
N ASN A 476 -12.42 -39.10 18.40
CA ASN A 476 -12.25 -38.46 17.11
C ASN A 476 -12.51 -36.96 17.11
N CYS A 477 -12.26 -36.29 18.24
CA CYS A 477 -12.30 -34.84 18.36
C CYS A 477 -10.87 -34.27 18.59
N VAL A 478 -10.66 -33.07 18.19
CA VAL A 478 -9.39 -32.34 18.38
C VAL A 478 -9.61 -31.09 19.20
N THR A 479 -8.55 -30.58 19.80
CA THR A 479 -8.59 -29.28 20.47
C THR A 479 -8.26 -28.18 19.49
N LEU A 480 -9.23 -27.30 19.17
CA LEU A 480 -9.07 -26.13 18.32
C LEU A 480 -8.78 -24.90 19.21
N ARG A 481 -7.60 -24.29 19.01
CA ARG A 481 -7.20 -23.07 19.72
C ARG A 481 -7.28 -21.85 18.79
N ASN A 482 -7.95 -20.80 19.25
CA ASN A 482 -7.96 -19.50 18.60
C ASN A 482 -6.75 -18.68 19.03
N ARG A 483 -6.01 -18.08 18.08
CA ARG A 483 -4.83 -17.23 18.32
C ARG A 483 -5.15 -16.00 19.17
N ASP A 484 -6.23 -15.29 18.86
CA ASP A 484 -6.51 -13.97 19.43
C ASP A 484 -7.05 -14.05 20.86
N THR A 485 -7.93 -15.01 21.12
CA THR A 485 -8.55 -15.21 22.45
C THR A 485 -7.82 -16.23 23.31
N MET A 486 -6.95 -17.06 22.73
CA MET A 486 -6.31 -18.23 23.33
C MET A 486 -7.32 -19.31 23.82
N GLN A 487 -8.61 -19.10 23.56
CA GLN A 487 -9.65 -20.09 23.93
C GLN A 487 -9.48 -21.37 23.12
N GLN A 488 -9.84 -22.46 23.77
CA GLN A 488 -9.76 -23.82 23.22
C GLN A 488 -11.14 -24.48 23.29
N GLU A 489 -11.51 -25.16 22.21
CA GLU A 489 -12.76 -25.92 22.13
C GLU A 489 -12.52 -27.31 21.52
N ARG A 490 -13.34 -28.30 21.89
CA ARG A 490 -13.32 -29.64 21.28
C ARG A 490 -14.19 -29.62 20.04
N VAL A 491 -13.63 -30.08 18.92
CA VAL A 491 -14.29 -30.11 17.60
C VAL A 491 -14.11 -31.48 16.99
N ALA A 492 -15.17 -32.06 16.45
CA ALA A 492 -15.09 -33.30 15.72
C ALA A 492 -14.25 -33.16 14.44
N ILE A 493 -13.40 -34.14 14.14
CA ILE A 493 -12.51 -34.09 12.97
C ILE A 493 -13.31 -33.91 11.68
N THR A 494 -14.49 -34.56 11.57
CA THR A 494 -15.40 -34.45 10.44
C THR A 494 -15.92 -33.06 10.15
N ASP A 495 -15.99 -32.20 11.17
CA ASP A 495 -16.58 -30.87 11.07
C ASP A 495 -15.53 -29.76 10.81
N LEU A 496 -14.23 -30.10 10.96
CA LEU A 496 -13.13 -29.14 10.87
C LEU A 496 -13.12 -28.36 9.56
N ALA A 497 -13.23 -29.02 8.43
CA ALA A 497 -13.11 -28.37 7.12
C ALA A 497 -14.24 -27.34 6.90
N SER A 498 -15.48 -27.69 7.22
CA SER A 498 -16.61 -26.77 7.08
C SER A 498 -16.55 -25.61 8.06
N LEU A 499 -16.32 -25.88 9.33
CA LEU A 499 -16.21 -24.87 10.40
C LEU A 499 -15.09 -23.85 10.10
N LEU A 500 -13.94 -24.35 9.68
CA LEU A 500 -12.77 -23.49 9.43
C LEU A 500 -12.90 -22.72 8.12
N THR A 501 -13.57 -23.25 7.10
CA THR A 501 -13.86 -22.50 5.88
C THR A 501 -14.59 -21.22 6.17
N ASP A 502 -15.60 -21.23 7.03
CA ASP A 502 -16.34 -20.02 7.41
C ASP A 502 -15.48 -19.00 8.19
N LYS A 503 -14.46 -19.47 8.89
CA LYS A 503 -13.61 -18.64 9.74
C LYS A 503 -12.42 -18.02 9.00
N VAL A 504 -11.86 -18.70 7.97
CA VAL A 504 -10.59 -18.30 7.33
C VAL A 504 -10.69 -18.03 5.83
N SER A 505 -11.87 -18.15 5.22
CA SER A 505 -12.03 -17.95 3.78
C SER A 505 -12.13 -16.46 3.41
N LEU A 506 -11.66 -16.13 2.21
CA LEU A 506 -11.90 -14.82 1.62
C LEU A 506 -13.40 -14.57 1.38
N THR A 507 -14.18 -15.61 1.13
CA THR A 507 -15.62 -15.53 0.93
C THR A 507 -16.33 -14.88 2.14
N SER A 508 -15.94 -15.27 3.35
CA SER A 508 -16.51 -14.70 4.58
C SER A 508 -16.17 -13.21 4.70
N LEU A 509 -14.93 -12.83 4.39
CA LEU A 509 -14.51 -11.43 4.36
C LEU A 509 -15.25 -10.63 3.27
N LEU A 510 -15.39 -11.18 2.06
CA LEU A 510 -16.09 -10.52 0.95
C LEU A 510 -17.58 -10.31 1.23
N LYS A 511 -18.24 -11.20 1.97
CA LYS A 511 -19.64 -11.05 2.38
C LYS A 511 -19.89 -9.80 3.23
N THR A 512 -18.88 -9.30 3.95
CA THR A 512 -18.98 -8.06 4.73
C THR A 512 -19.00 -6.79 3.89
N LEU A 513 -18.68 -6.90 2.59
CA LEU A 513 -18.69 -5.78 1.64
C LEU A 513 -20.07 -5.49 1.03
N LYS A 514 -21.03 -6.39 1.23
CA LYS A 514 -22.42 -6.25 0.71
C LYS A 514 -23.31 -5.35 1.53
#